data_adafc50cbd6d5b1e2f540f50e1dff485
#
_entry.id   adafc50cbd6d5b1e2f540f50e1dff485
#
_cell.length_a   1.000
_cell.length_b   1.000
_cell.length_c   1.000
_cell.angle_alpha   90.00
_cell.angle_beta   90.00
_cell.angle_gamma   90.00
#
_symmetry.space_group_name_H-M   'P 1'
#
loop_
_entity.id
_entity.type
_entity.pdbx_description
1 polymer ?
#
loop_
_entity_poly.entity_id
_entity_poly.type
_entity_poly.pdbx_seq_one_letter_code
_entity_poly.pdbx_strand_id
1 'polypeptide(L)'
;MKPSIIRLRALEKQLYAYLYAMTVIDFDAETVAPEGSADGRAEATEVLSRASFDLLVNDGTAALLKEAAADAETEQERAEVRNLQRQYDEIARIPADEYAAFTKLCSQSVPAWTKAKRTNDFSLFAPYLEKIIAARRAQARYFAPDRDPYEVLLDRYEKGLTIAQCDEFFATLRETIVP
;
A
#
# COMPACT_ATOMS: atom_id res chain seq x y z
N MET A 1 20.02 9.54 22.32
CA MET A 1 18.84 9.35 21.45
C MET A 1 17.70 10.23 21.93
N LYS A 2 17.15 11.03 21.08
CA LYS A 2 16.09 12.02 21.41
C LYS A 2 14.76 11.33 21.73
N PRO A 3 13.92 11.90 22.61
CA PRO A 3 12.63 11.32 22.98
C PRO A 3 11.67 11.10 21.79
N SER A 4 11.69 11.99 20.80
CA SER A 4 10.88 11.86 19.56
C SER A 4 11.27 10.62 18.75
N ILE A 5 12.56 10.31 18.63
CA ILE A 5 13.06 9.12 17.95
C ILE A 5 12.66 7.84 18.70
N ILE A 6 12.67 7.86 20.04
CA ILE A 6 12.19 6.72 20.86
C ILE A 6 10.70 6.47 20.60
N ARG A 7 9.87 7.54 20.57
CA ARG A 7 8.44 7.45 20.30
C ARG A 7 8.17 6.98 18.88
N LEU A 8 8.93 7.47 17.89
CA LEU A 8 8.82 7.03 16.50
C LEU A 8 9.03 5.52 16.37
N ARG A 9 10.12 5.00 16.95
CA ARG A 9 10.41 3.55 16.95
C ARG A 9 9.37 2.74 17.69
N ALA A 10 8.79 3.29 18.78
CA ALA A 10 7.68 2.62 19.48
C ALA A 10 6.43 2.54 18.59
N LEU A 11 6.12 3.59 17.83
CA LEU A 11 5.04 3.60 16.85
C LEU A 11 5.28 2.59 15.72
N GLU A 12 6.48 2.60 15.13
CA GLU A 12 6.86 1.63 14.08
C GLU A 12 6.72 0.18 14.56
N LYS A 13 7.14 -0.10 15.79
CA LYS A 13 6.98 -1.44 16.41
C LYS A 13 5.51 -1.86 16.49
N GLN A 14 4.60 -0.95 16.82
CA GLN A 14 3.17 -1.26 16.88
C GLN A 14 2.59 -1.47 15.48
N LEU A 15 2.92 -0.61 14.52
CA LEU A 15 2.52 -0.77 13.12
C LEU A 15 3.01 -2.10 12.53
N TYR A 16 4.26 -2.46 12.83
CA TYR A 16 4.83 -3.75 12.43
C TYR A 16 4.08 -4.94 13.03
N ALA A 17 3.63 -4.85 14.29
CA ALA A 17 2.85 -5.91 14.92
C ALA A 17 1.50 -6.14 14.20
N TYR A 18 0.81 -5.08 13.79
CA TYR A 18 -0.40 -5.19 12.98
C TYR A 18 -0.10 -5.79 11.60
N LEU A 19 0.94 -5.29 10.93
CA LEU A 19 1.36 -5.82 9.63
C LEU A 19 1.68 -7.31 9.72
N TYR A 20 2.44 -7.73 10.74
CA TYR A 20 2.80 -9.13 10.96
C TYR A 20 1.55 -10.00 11.15
N ALA A 21 0.61 -9.57 11.98
CA ALA A 21 -0.62 -10.31 12.22
C ALA A 21 -1.45 -10.47 10.91
N MET A 22 -1.61 -9.40 10.14
CA MET A 22 -2.31 -9.45 8.85
C MET A 22 -1.59 -10.34 7.84
N THR A 23 -0.25 -10.27 7.77
CA THR A 23 0.54 -11.14 6.89
C THR A 23 0.39 -12.62 7.23
N VAL A 24 0.31 -12.97 8.52
CA VAL A 24 0.06 -14.36 8.94
C VAL A 24 -1.34 -14.82 8.55
N ILE A 25 -2.36 -13.96 8.69
CA ILE A 25 -3.72 -14.25 8.24
C ILE A 25 -3.78 -14.46 6.73
N ASP A 26 -3.08 -13.62 5.95
CA ASP A 26 -3.01 -13.75 4.49
C ASP A 26 -2.27 -15.04 4.08
N PHE A 27 -1.15 -15.36 4.75
CA PHE A 27 -0.42 -16.59 4.51
C PHE A 27 -1.27 -17.83 4.80
N ASP A 28 -2.02 -17.85 5.91
CA ASP A 28 -2.96 -18.92 6.23
C ASP A 28 -4.04 -19.04 5.14
N ALA A 29 -4.60 -17.91 4.69
CA ALA A 29 -5.61 -17.87 3.63
C ALA A 29 -5.15 -18.49 2.31
N GLU A 30 -3.89 -18.28 1.93
CA GLU A 30 -3.30 -18.77 0.68
C GLU A 30 -2.80 -20.22 0.76
N THR A 31 -2.73 -20.80 1.95
CA THR A 31 -2.08 -22.10 2.16
C THR A 31 -3.00 -23.17 2.74
N VAL A 32 -3.45 -23.04 3.98
CA VAL A 32 -4.09 -24.12 4.74
C VAL A 32 -5.48 -23.80 5.30
N ALA A 33 -5.91 -22.55 5.21
CA ALA A 33 -7.18 -22.14 5.79
C ALA A 33 -8.38 -22.83 5.12
N PRO A 34 -9.34 -23.38 5.89
CA PRO A 34 -10.57 -23.93 5.33
C PRO A 34 -11.38 -22.85 4.60
N GLU A 35 -12.04 -23.21 3.48
CA GLU A 35 -12.89 -22.26 2.72
C GLU A 35 -13.96 -21.60 3.59
N GLY A 36 -14.57 -22.31 4.53
CA GLY A 36 -15.60 -21.79 5.43
C GLY A 36 -15.11 -20.77 6.47
N SER A 37 -13.79 -20.50 6.59
CA SER A 37 -13.23 -19.50 7.51
C SER A 37 -13.01 -18.13 6.88
N ALA A 38 -13.38 -17.94 5.60
CA ALA A 38 -13.11 -16.71 4.86
C ALA A 38 -13.75 -15.47 5.49
N ASP A 39 -15.00 -15.55 5.91
CA ASP A 39 -15.72 -14.41 6.51
C ASP A 39 -15.09 -13.97 7.83
N GLY A 40 -14.77 -14.92 8.74
CA GLY A 40 -14.12 -14.61 9.99
C GLY A 40 -12.72 -14.01 9.84
N ARG A 41 -11.97 -14.46 8.83
CA ARG A 41 -10.67 -13.82 8.49
C ARG A 41 -10.85 -12.42 7.96
N ALA A 42 -11.84 -12.19 7.10
CA ALA A 42 -12.14 -10.87 6.56
C ALA A 42 -12.49 -9.87 7.67
N GLU A 43 -13.33 -10.28 8.63
CA GLU A 43 -13.67 -9.47 9.81
C GLU A 43 -12.44 -9.17 10.68
N ALA A 44 -11.60 -10.16 10.96
CA ALA A 44 -10.37 -9.96 11.72
C ALA A 44 -9.40 -9.00 11.01
N THR A 45 -9.22 -9.15 9.70
CA THR A 45 -8.36 -8.29 8.89
C THR A 45 -8.91 -6.85 8.84
N GLU A 46 -10.23 -6.67 8.74
CA GLU A 46 -10.86 -5.34 8.78
C GLU A 46 -10.56 -4.62 10.10
N VAL A 47 -10.73 -5.29 11.24
CA VAL A 47 -10.46 -4.74 12.58
C VAL A 47 -8.97 -4.35 12.73
N LEU A 48 -8.05 -5.24 12.34
CA LEU A 48 -6.61 -4.99 12.42
C LEU A 48 -6.17 -3.85 11.49
N SER A 49 -6.69 -3.84 10.28
CA SER A 49 -6.41 -2.81 9.27
C SER A 49 -6.90 -1.44 9.73
N ARG A 50 -8.10 -1.38 10.31
CA ARG A 50 -8.65 -0.15 10.88
C ARG A 50 -7.81 0.36 12.06
N ALA A 51 -7.45 -0.51 12.99
CA ALA A 51 -6.62 -0.14 14.13
C ALA A 51 -5.23 0.36 13.69
N SER A 52 -4.62 -0.27 12.69
CA SER A 52 -3.36 0.16 12.09
C SER A 52 -3.49 1.52 11.41
N PHE A 53 -4.57 1.75 10.67
CA PHE A 53 -4.87 3.04 10.04
C PHE A 53 -5.01 4.15 11.08
N ASP A 54 -5.85 3.97 12.09
CA ASP A 54 -6.10 4.97 13.13
C ASP A 54 -4.84 5.27 13.97
N LEU A 55 -3.96 4.26 14.14
CA LEU A 55 -2.67 4.44 14.80
C LEU A 55 -1.70 5.29 13.95
N LEU A 56 -1.70 5.12 12.63
CA LEU A 56 -0.81 5.86 11.74
C LEU A 56 -1.38 7.24 11.39
N VAL A 57 -2.65 7.33 11.03
CA VAL A 57 -3.26 8.56 10.46
C VAL A 57 -4.01 9.32 11.54
N ASN A 58 -3.28 10.14 12.29
CA ASN A 58 -3.82 11.04 13.30
C ASN A 58 -2.89 12.24 13.53
N ASP A 59 -3.41 13.27 14.19
CA ASP A 59 -2.66 14.51 14.47
C ASP A 59 -1.42 14.28 15.34
N GLY A 60 -1.48 13.31 16.25
CA GLY A 60 -0.35 12.94 17.13
C GLY A 60 0.82 12.37 16.34
N THR A 61 0.55 11.52 15.36
CA THR A 61 1.57 10.96 14.46
C THR A 61 2.14 12.05 13.54
N ALA A 62 1.30 12.94 13.00
CA ALA A 62 1.75 14.07 12.19
C ALA A 62 2.70 14.99 12.98
N ALA A 63 2.37 15.31 14.24
CA ALA A 63 3.22 16.10 15.12
C ALA A 63 4.52 15.36 15.46
N LEU A 64 4.45 14.07 15.76
CA LEU A 64 5.62 13.23 16.06
C LEU A 64 6.59 13.17 14.88
N LEU A 65 6.11 12.98 13.66
CA LEU A 65 6.94 12.95 12.45
C LEU A 65 7.69 14.27 12.25
N LYS A 66 7.01 15.40 12.44
CA LYS A 66 7.63 16.73 12.35
C LYS A 66 8.70 16.92 13.43
N GLU A 67 8.45 16.52 14.68
CA GLU A 67 9.39 16.61 15.78
C GLU A 67 10.60 15.70 15.55
N ALA A 68 10.36 14.44 15.15
CA ALA A 68 11.43 13.49 14.87
C ALA A 68 12.31 13.91 13.69
N ALA A 69 11.74 14.56 12.67
CA ALA A 69 12.51 15.10 11.55
C ALA A 69 13.49 16.18 11.98
N ALA A 70 13.08 17.02 12.95
CA ALA A 70 13.95 18.07 13.49
C ALA A 70 15.04 17.49 14.44
N ASP A 71 14.74 16.39 15.11
CA ASP A 71 15.59 15.75 16.12
C ASP A 71 16.57 14.69 15.57
N ALA A 72 16.38 14.23 14.32
CA ALA A 72 17.19 13.18 13.72
C ALA A 72 18.64 13.62 13.49
N GLU A 73 19.58 12.97 14.19
CA GLU A 73 21.01 13.31 14.17
C GLU A 73 21.82 12.38 13.25
N THR A 74 21.42 11.14 13.11
CA THR A 74 22.10 10.13 12.27
C THR A 74 21.39 9.92 10.95
N GLU A 75 22.11 9.38 9.94
CA GLU A 75 21.48 9.02 8.66
C GLU A 75 20.44 7.90 8.83
N GLN A 76 20.66 6.98 9.76
CA GLN A 76 19.68 5.96 10.08
C GLN A 76 18.38 6.58 10.62
N GLU A 77 18.47 7.50 11.59
CA GLU A 77 17.28 8.18 12.13
C GLU A 77 16.55 8.99 11.06
N ARG A 78 17.30 9.70 10.19
CA ARG A 78 16.72 10.41 9.05
C ARG A 78 16.00 9.46 8.08
N ALA A 79 16.57 8.27 7.84
CA ALA A 79 15.95 7.26 6.99
C ALA A 79 14.67 6.68 7.62
N GLU A 80 14.68 6.37 8.92
CA GLU A 80 13.50 5.93 9.67
C GLU A 80 12.36 6.96 9.56
N VAL A 81 12.65 8.23 9.84
CA VAL A 81 11.67 9.33 9.71
C VAL A 81 11.14 9.44 8.29
N ARG A 82 12.02 9.45 7.27
CA ARG A 82 11.59 9.55 5.85
C ARG A 82 10.67 8.39 5.46
N ASN A 83 10.96 7.18 5.91
CA ASN A 83 10.18 5.99 5.58
C ASN A 83 8.79 6.07 6.23
N LEU A 84 8.70 6.41 7.51
CA LEU A 84 7.40 6.52 8.18
C LEU A 84 6.60 7.73 7.67
N GLN A 85 7.24 8.86 7.38
CA GLN A 85 6.60 10.01 6.74
C GLN A 85 6.00 9.64 5.39
N ARG A 86 6.73 8.86 4.58
CA ARG A 86 6.22 8.38 3.29
C ARG A 86 4.98 7.50 3.47
N GLN A 87 5.01 6.55 4.39
CA GLN A 87 3.84 5.70 4.69
C GLN A 87 2.64 6.53 5.13
N TYR A 88 2.87 7.50 6.01
CA TYR A 88 1.84 8.44 6.45
C TYR A 88 1.24 9.22 5.26
N ASP A 89 2.08 9.86 4.44
CA ASP A 89 1.65 10.67 3.31
C ASP A 89 0.88 9.87 2.25
N GLU A 90 1.28 8.61 2.03
CA GLU A 90 0.61 7.71 1.08
C GLU A 90 -0.80 7.30 1.50
N ILE A 91 -1.10 7.34 2.79
CA ILE A 91 -2.41 6.95 3.32
C ILE A 91 -3.23 8.17 3.70
N ALA A 92 -2.65 9.13 4.39
CA ALA A 92 -3.34 10.29 4.93
C ALA A 92 -3.94 11.22 3.86
N ARG A 93 -3.43 11.19 2.62
CA ARG A 93 -3.97 11.98 1.50
C ARG A 93 -5.23 11.39 0.89
N ILE A 94 -5.49 10.11 1.11
CA ILE A 94 -6.68 9.43 0.57
C ILE A 94 -7.81 9.57 1.58
N PRO A 95 -9.01 10.04 1.19
CA PRO A 95 -10.17 10.03 2.08
C PRO A 95 -10.42 8.63 2.65
N ALA A 96 -10.71 8.55 3.96
CA ALA A 96 -10.85 7.28 4.67
C ALA A 96 -11.90 6.35 4.04
N ASP A 97 -13.03 6.92 3.60
CA ASP A 97 -14.11 6.16 2.95
C ASP A 97 -13.67 5.57 1.60
N GLU A 98 -12.89 6.33 0.82
CA GLU A 98 -12.35 5.85 -0.45
C GLU A 98 -11.27 4.77 -0.24
N TYR A 99 -10.45 4.93 0.79
CA TYR A 99 -9.47 3.92 1.19
C TYR A 99 -10.17 2.60 1.58
N ALA A 100 -11.20 2.68 2.43
CA ALA A 100 -11.98 1.52 2.86
C ALA A 100 -12.71 0.85 1.67
N ALA A 101 -13.36 1.65 0.81
CA ALA A 101 -14.04 1.15 -0.38
C ALA A 101 -13.07 0.44 -1.34
N PHE A 102 -11.87 0.99 -1.53
CA PHE A 102 -10.84 0.38 -2.36
C PHE A 102 -10.33 -0.94 -1.77
N THR A 103 -10.07 -1.00 -0.47
CA THR A 103 -9.65 -2.22 0.22
C THR A 103 -10.69 -3.33 0.07
N LYS A 104 -11.98 -2.99 0.26
CA LYS A 104 -13.08 -3.92 0.03
C LYS A 104 -13.16 -4.41 -1.42
N LEU A 105 -13.01 -3.50 -2.39
CA LEU A 105 -12.98 -3.84 -3.82
C LEU A 105 -11.86 -4.82 -4.13
N CYS A 106 -10.65 -4.59 -3.62
CA CYS A 106 -9.51 -5.49 -3.81
C CYS A 106 -9.80 -6.89 -3.23
N SER A 107 -10.31 -6.96 -2.00
CA SER A 107 -10.67 -8.23 -1.37
C SER A 107 -11.72 -9.01 -2.17
N GLN A 108 -12.74 -8.34 -2.69
CA GLN A 108 -13.78 -8.96 -3.52
C GLN A 108 -13.26 -9.37 -4.91
N SER A 109 -12.24 -8.71 -5.42
CA SER A 109 -11.70 -8.98 -6.76
C SER A 109 -10.89 -10.28 -6.83
N VAL A 110 -10.26 -10.70 -5.74
CA VAL A 110 -9.39 -11.89 -5.70
C VAL A 110 -10.14 -13.18 -6.03
N PRO A 111 -11.29 -13.51 -5.39
CA PRO A 111 -12.07 -14.70 -5.76
C PRO A 111 -12.59 -14.63 -7.20
N ALA A 112 -13.00 -13.45 -7.67
CA ALA A 112 -13.46 -13.26 -9.04
C ALA A 112 -12.32 -13.51 -10.04
N TRP A 113 -11.12 -13.01 -9.78
CA TRP A 113 -9.93 -13.27 -10.57
C TRP A 113 -9.55 -14.74 -10.59
N THR A 114 -9.54 -15.41 -9.43
CA THR A 114 -9.24 -16.84 -9.30
C THR A 114 -10.22 -17.67 -10.13
N LYS A 115 -11.52 -17.36 -10.05
CA LYS A 115 -12.55 -18.03 -10.84
C LYS A 115 -12.36 -17.79 -12.33
N ALA A 116 -12.17 -16.53 -12.74
CA ALA A 116 -11.94 -16.12 -14.13
C ALA A 116 -10.76 -16.88 -14.75
N LYS A 117 -9.64 -16.96 -14.01
CA LYS A 117 -8.44 -17.68 -14.44
C LYS A 117 -8.68 -19.19 -14.57
N ARG A 118 -9.37 -19.80 -13.61
CA ARG A 118 -9.67 -21.24 -13.62
C ARG A 118 -10.61 -21.65 -14.76
N THR A 119 -11.59 -20.79 -15.10
CA THR A 119 -12.56 -21.03 -16.16
C THR A 119 -12.17 -20.46 -17.52
N ASN A 120 -11.02 -19.76 -17.59
CA ASN A 120 -10.58 -19.00 -18.76
C ASN A 120 -11.64 -18.00 -19.26
N ASP A 121 -12.33 -17.36 -18.32
CA ASP A 121 -13.40 -16.38 -18.59
C ASP A 121 -13.08 -15.03 -17.96
N PHE A 122 -12.44 -14.16 -18.74
CA PHE A 122 -12.05 -12.81 -18.29
C PHE A 122 -13.25 -11.93 -17.94
N SER A 123 -14.43 -12.19 -18.51
CA SER A 123 -15.64 -11.38 -18.25
C SER A 123 -16.03 -11.34 -16.77
N LEU A 124 -15.68 -12.38 -16.01
CA LEU A 124 -15.91 -12.44 -14.57
C LEU A 124 -15.06 -11.45 -13.76
N PHE A 125 -13.88 -11.11 -14.26
CA PHE A 125 -12.93 -10.20 -13.57
C PHE A 125 -12.95 -8.77 -14.13
N ALA A 126 -13.26 -8.59 -15.41
CA ALA A 126 -13.22 -7.31 -16.09
C ALA A 126 -13.92 -6.16 -15.31
N PRO A 127 -15.14 -6.34 -14.74
CA PRO A 127 -15.82 -5.28 -14.00
C PRO A 127 -15.09 -4.85 -12.72
N TYR A 128 -14.34 -5.76 -12.09
CA TYR A 128 -13.49 -5.44 -10.93
C TYR A 128 -12.24 -4.68 -11.37
N LEU A 129 -11.60 -5.10 -12.45
CA LEU A 129 -10.41 -4.45 -12.99
C LEU A 129 -10.70 -3.01 -13.40
N GLU A 130 -11.82 -2.75 -14.07
CA GLU A 130 -12.26 -1.39 -14.43
C GLU A 130 -12.40 -0.50 -13.20
N LYS A 131 -13.05 -0.99 -12.15
CA LYS A 131 -13.22 -0.26 -10.89
C LYS A 131 -11.87 -0.02 -10.19
N ILE A 132 -10.97 -1.01 -10.18
CA ILE A 132 -9.62 -0.89 -9.60
C ILE A 132 -8.82 0.19 -10.35
N ILE A 133 -8.84 0.18 -11.69
CA ILE A 133 -8.15 1.20 -12.50
C ILE A 133 -8.73 2.59 -12.24
N ALA A 134 -10.05 2.73 -12.19
CA ALA A 134 -10.70 3.99 -11.90
C ALA A 134 -10.33 4.53 -10.51
N ALA A 135 -10.36 3.68 -9.48
CA ALA A 135 -9.98 4.03 -8.13
C ALA A 135 -8.49 4.44 -8.04
N ARG A 136 -7.58 3.70 -8.69
CA ARG A 136 -6.14 4.03 -8.72
C ARG A 136 -5.87 5.36 -9.41
N ARG A 137 -6.57 5.66 -10.51
CA ARG A 137 -6.49 6.97 -11.17
C ARG A 137 -6.99 8.11 -10.28
N ALA A 138 -8.07 7.89 -9.52
CA ALA A 138 -8.56 8.86 -8.55
C ALA A 138 -7.53 9.09 -7.42
N GLN A 139 -6.99 8.01 -6.85
CA GLN A 139 -5.97 8.08 -5.81
C GLN A 139 -4.70 8.81 -6.27
N ALA A 140 -4.23 8.58 -7.50
CA ALA A 140 -3.06 9.26 -8.03
C ALA A 140 -3.20 10.79 -8.01
N ARG A 141 -4.42 11.32 -8.16
CA ARG A 141 -4.70 12.77 -8.12
C ARG A 141 -4.53 13.37 -6.72
N TYR A 142 -4.70 12.59 -5.65
CA TYR A 142 -4.42 13.05 -4.28
C TYR A 142 -2.93 13.28 -4.03
N PHE A 143 -2.06 12.59 -4.77
CA PHE A 143 -0.61 12.73 -4.65
C PHE A 143 -0.04 13.80 -5.55
N ALA A 144 -0.46 13.83 -6.83
CA ALA A 144 0.01 14.79 -7.81
C ALA A 144 -1.07 15.00 -8.89
N PRO A 145 -1.99 15.97 -8.70
CA PRO A 145 -3.16 16.18 -9.57
C PRO A 145 -2.80 16.52 -11.02
N ASP A 146 -1.63 17.17 -11.22
CA ASP A 146 -1.19 17.67 -12.52
C ASP A 146 -0.23 16.71 -13.25
N ARG A 147 0.11 15.56 -12.64
CA ARG A 147 0.97 14.54 -13.26
C ARG A 147 0.17 13.41 -13.88
N ASP A 148 0.79 12.72 -14.84
CA ASP A 148 0.22 11.50 -15.39
C ASP A 148 -0.02 10.47 -14.24
N PRO A 149 -1.24 9.92 -14.10
CA PRO A 149 -1.55 8.97 -13.04
C PRO A 149 -0.65 7.72 -13.03
N TYR A 150 -0.19 7.28 -14.20
CA TYR A 150 0.71 6.13 -14.31
C TYR A 150 2.09 6.46 -13.71
N GLU A 151 2.66 7.63 -14.00
CA GLU A 151 3.93 8.05 -13.39
C GLU A 151 3.83 8.19 -11.87
N VAL A 152 2.71 8.73 -11.38
CA VAL A 152 2.47 8.85 -9.93
C VAL A 152 2.42 7.48 -9.26
N LEU A 153 1.80 6.50 -9.91
CA LEU A 153 1.72 5.14 -9.39
C LEU A 153 3.06 4.38 -9.54
N LEU A 154 3.81 4.62 -10.61
CA LEU A 154 5.13 4.04 -10.84
C LEU A 154 6.12 4.44 -9.74
N ASP A 155 6.13 5.72 -9.33
CA ASP A 155 6.95 6.25 -8.24
C ASP A 155 6.69 5.55 -6.89
N ARG A 156 5.53 4.91 -6.70
CA ARG A 156 5.21 4.13 -5.49
C ARG A 156 5.90 2.76 -5.47
N TYR A 157 6.22 2.20 -6.62
CA TYR A 157 6.93 0.92 -6.74
C TYR A 157 8.44 1.11 -6.76
N GLU A 158 8.91 2.08 -7.56
CA GLU A 158 10.32 2.41 -7.63
C GLU A 158 10.48 3.93 -7.63
N LYS A 159 10.98 4.47 -6.51
CA LYS A 159 11.03 5.90 -6.28
C LYS A 159 11.95 6.64 -7.25
N GLY A 160 11.38 7.62 -7.93
CA GLY A 160 12.08 8.43 -8.92
C GLY A 160 12.15 7.81 -10.31
N LEU A 161 11.61 6.58 -10.50
CA LEU A 161 11.55 5.94 -11.81
C LEU A 161 10.53 6.67 -12.70
N THR A 162 10.94 7.00 -13.91
CA THR A 162 10.11 7.69 -14.91
C THR A 162 9.74 6.75 -16.06
N ILE A 163 8.66 7.09 -16.79
CA ILE A 163 8.28 6.36 -18.01
C ILE A 163 9.44 6.38 -19.02
N ALA A 164 10.10 7.53 -19.20
CA ALA A 164 11.24 7.64 -20.12
C ALA A 164 12.39 6.68 -19.79
N GLN A 165 12.72 6.52 -18.50
CA GLN A 165 13.74 5.55 -18.07
C GLN A 165 13.29 4.11 -18.31
N CYS A 166 12.00 3.80 -18.09
CA CYS A 166 11.45 2.48 -18.42
C CYS A 166 11.52 2.19 -19.92
N ASP A 167 11.16 3.15 -20.75
CA ASP A 167 11.17 3.01 -22.22
C ASP A 167 12.60 2.74 -22.74
N GLU A 168 13.60 3.47 -22.25
CA GLU A 168 15.02 3.25 -22.56
C GLU A 168 15.49 1.86 -22.14
N PHE A 169 15.16 1.47 -20.90
CA PHE A 169 15.50 0.15 -20.36
C PHE A 169 14.87 -0.98 -21.18
N PHE A 170 13.57 -0.88 -21.49
CA PHE A 170 12.86 -1.89 -22.26
C PHE A 170 13.28 -1.92 -23.74
N ALA A 171 13.66 -0.79 -24.34
CA ALA A 171 14.24 -0.77 -25.68
C ALA A 171 15.54 -1.57 -25.72
N THR A 172 16.45 -1.31 -24.77
CA THR A 172 17.72 -2.06 -24.63
C THR A 172 17.50 -3.55 -24.40
N LEU A 173 16.54 -3.92 -23.52
CA LEU A 173 16.19 -5.32 -23.31
C LEU A 173 15.67 -6.00 -24.56
N ARG A 174 14.79 -5.33 -25.31
CA ARG A 174 14.26 -5.87 -26.57
C ARG A 174 15.35 -6.16 -27.59
N GLU A 175 16.26 -5.23 -27.77
CA GLU A 175 17.40 -5.40 -28.70
C GLU A 175 18.36 -6.51 -28.28
N THR A 176 18.51 -6.75 -26.95
CA THR A 176 19.50 -7.68 -26.43
C THR A 176 18.97 -9.10 -26.24
N ILE A 177 17.69 -9.25 -25.84
CA ILE A 177 17.14 -10.53 -25.39
C ILE A 177 16.14 -11.12 -26.39
N VAL A 178 15.45 -10.27 -27.16
CA VAL A 178 14.47 -10.74 -28.17
C VAL A 178 15.18 -10.89 -29.51
N PRO A 179 15.42 -12.12 -30.01
CA PRO A 179 16.08 -12.38 -31.28
C PRO A 179 15.25 -11.92 -32.46
#